data_7537d4dcba27f6c790805781c335121a
#
_entry.id   7537d4dcba27f6c790805781c335121a
#
_cell.length_a   1.000
_cell.length_b   1.000
_cell.length_c   1.000
_cell.angle_alpha   90.00
_cell.angle_beta   90.00
_cell.angle_gamma   90.00
#
_symmetry.space_group_name_H-M   'P 1'
#
loop_
_entity.id
_entity.type
_entity.pdbx_description
1 polymer ?
#
loop_
_entity_poly.entity_id
_entity_poly.type
_entity_poly.pdbx_seq_one_letter_code
_entity_poly.pdbx_strand_id
1 'polypeptide(L)'
;MRGRLRRILIALLILAGVVALAYHSRHKIHLADFTWKRFIESVSQANLLLLVVCLVGIYGAYAIRAVRWQRFCKYVGPTTFANTYAGTLIGFASIFILGRAGEPVRPLILARKDKLPVASLFGIFFLERFCDFSAAAVLACLALLVFPNRLSDAGADMNWVDSARSGGWLLLAAIIGLISLLAIYRLHGAAILDRWLSRWHSAGGFRSRFASAITGISEGLQAIRTTADLANAVFYTTVHWILATLIYLGVAKAFGEAFLHSDMNFSGAMLLLSVTLVGSVLQLPGVGGGAQIASFVALTKIFGVEQEPAAAISVVLWLITFAGSTLAGVPLLIHEGLSMGELRKLARAEAEAEEAGKHISVNGGNGASSASAAKDKLRGDSAR
;
A
#
# COMPACT_ATOMS: atom_id res chain seq x y z
N MET A 1 13.53 11.03 26.23
CA MET A 1 12.99 9.82 26.89
C MET A 1 11.46 9.70 26.81
N ARG A 2 10.68 10.76 27.02
CA ARG A 2 9.19 10.74 27.01
C ARG A 2 8.57 10.25 25.67
N GLY A 3 9.15 10.57 24.51
CA GLY A 3 8.63 10.12 23.20
C GLY A 3 8.81 8.62 22.90
N ARG A 4 9.88 8.00 23.42
CA ARG A 4 10.08 6.53 23.30
C ARG A 4 9.07 5.77 24.15
N LEU A 5 8.84 6.23 25.38
CA LEU A 5 7.89 5.61 26.31
C LEU A 5 6.45 5.66 25.74
N ARG A 6 6.05 6.81 25.18
CA ARG A 6 4.73 6.99 24.54
C ARG A 6 4.55 6.05 23.33
N ARG A 7 5.58 5.86 22.49
CA ARG A 7 5.52 4.94 21.32
C ARG A 7 5.47 3.48 21.76
N ILE A 8 6.21 3.11 22.79
CA ILE A 8 6.15 1.76 23.40
C ILE A 8 4.76 1.52 24.02
N LEU A 9 4.21 2.50 24.74
CA LEU A 9 2.86 2.42 25.28
C LEU A 9 1.79 2.30 24.20
N ILE A 10 1.89 3.03 23.10
CA ILE A 10 0.96 2.92 21.97
C ILE A 10 1.10 1.55 21.31
N ALA A 11 2.31 1.05 21.08
CA ALA A 11 2.53 -0.28 20.51
C ALA A 11 2.00 -1.39 21.44
N LEU A 12 2.21 -1.26 22.75
CA LEU A 12 1.65 -2.18 23.75
C LEU A 12 0.12 -2.09 23.83
N LEU A 13 -0.46 -0.90 23.69
CA LEU A 13 -1.91 -0.71 23.64
C LEU A 13 -2.53 -1.31 22.38
N ILE A 14 -1.88 -1.16 21.22
CA ILE A 14 -2.29 -1.80 19.97
C ILE A 14 -2.17 -3.32 20.10
N LEU A 15 -1.05 -3.81 20.62
CA LEU A 15 -0.84 -5.24 20.86
C LEU A 15 -1.86 -5.79 21.85
N ALA A 16 -2.12 -5.09 22.95
CA ALA A 16 -3.15 -5.47 23.93
C ALA A 16 -4.54 -5.44 23.32
N GLY A 17 -4.85 -4.45 22.46
CA GLY A 17 -6.10 -4.38 21.70
C GLY A 17 -6.26 -5.57 20.73
N VAL A 18 -5.21 -5.93 20.01
CA VAL A 18 -5.19 -7.10 19.11
C VAL A 18 -5.35 -8.40 19.91
N VAL A 19 -4.63 -8.54 21.02
CA VAL A 19 -4.74 -9.70 21.93
C VAL A 19 -6.12 -9.76 22.57
N ALA A 20 -6.68 -8.62 23.02
CA ALA A 20 -8.03 -8.55 23.57
C ALA A 20 -9.10 -8.88 22.52
N LEU A 21 -8.93 -8.41 21.28
CA LEU A 21 -9.81 -8.73 20.16
C LEU A 21 -9.72 -10.22 19.80
N ALA A 22 -8.52 -10.78 19.73
CA ALA A 22 -8.28 -12.21 19.53
C ALA A 22 -8.86 -13.05 20.68
N TYR A 23 -8.68 -12.59 21.92
CA TYR A 23 -9.26 -13.22 23.10
C TYR A 23 -10.79 -13.15 23.11
N HIS A 24 -11.36 -12.01 22.77
CA HIS A 24 -12.82 -11.85 22.67
C HIS A 24 -13.40 -12.66 21.50
N SER A 25 -12.67 -12.74 20.40
CA SER A 25 -13.07 -13.50 19.20
C SER A 25 -12.81 -15.01 19.34
N ARG A 26 -12.05 -15.46 20.35
CA ARG A 26 -11.73 -16.90 20.55
C ARG A 26 -12.97 -17.80 20.69
N HIS A 27 -14.08 -17.26 21.23
CA HIS A 27 -15.36 -17.98 21.33
C HIS A 27 -16.17 -17.96 20.02
N LYS A 28 -15.86 -17.05 19.09
CA LYS A 28 -16.49 -16.97 17.75
C LYS A 28 -15.66 -17.65 16.66
N ILE A 29 -14.34 -17.74 16.90
CA ILE A 29 -13.39 -18.50 16.10
C ILE A 29 -13.08 -19.72 16.97
N HIS A 30 -13.61 -20.89 16.64
CA HIS A 30 -13.34 -22.15 17.36
C HIS A 30 -11.87 -22.56 17.19
N LEU A 31 -10.93 -21.79 17.77
CA LEU A 31 -9.50 -22.15 17.86
C LEU A 31 -9.24 -23.27 18.86
N ALA A 32 -10.28 -23.72 19.56
CA ALA A 32 -10.17 -24.82 20.55
C ALA A 32 -9.72 -26.14 19.91
N ASP A 33 -9.99 -26.33 18.63
CA ASP A 33 -9.70 -27.58 17.90
C ASP A 33 -8.46 -27.45 16.98
N PHE A 34 -7.74 -26.32 16.98
CA PHE A 34 -6.56 -26.11 16.14
C PHE A 34 -5.42 -27.05 16.54
N THR A 35 -4.97 -27.87 15.60
CA THR A 35 -3.94 -28.89 15.82
C THR A 35 -2.68 -28.54 15.02
N TRP A 36 -1.59 -28.25 15.72
CA TRP A 36 -0.28 -27.98 15.10
C TRP A 36 0.18 -29.12 14.17
N LYS A 37 -0.19 -30.37 14.49
CA LYS A 37 0.12 -31.52 13.66
C LYS A 37 -0.52 -31.39 12.28
N ARG A 38 -1.82 -31.06 12.19
CA ARG A 38 -2.54 -30.87 10.92
C ARG A 38 -2.02 -29.68 10.13
N PHE A 39 -1.61 -28.59 10.82
CA PHE A 39 -0.96 -27.45 10.16
C PHE A 39 0.33 -27.88 9.47
N ILE A 40 1.22 -28.60 10.16
CA ILE A 40 2.48 -29.10 9.61
C ILE A 40 2.22 -30.11 8.48
N GLU A 41 1.27 -31.00 8.63
CA GLU A 41 0.84 -31.95 7.59
C GLU A 41 0.38 -31.19 6.34
N SER A 42 -0.48 -30.18 6.47
CA SER A 42 -0.92 -29.36 5.34
C SER A 42 0.25 -28.69 4.60
N VAL A 43 1.23 -28.16 5.33
CA VAL A 43 2.43 -27.57 4.72
C VAL A 43 3.28 -28.64 4.03
N SER A 44 3.43 -29.83 4.62
CA SER A 44 4.27 -30.90 4.08
C SER A 44 3.67 -31.57 2.82
N GLN A 45 2.34 -31.55 2.70
CA GLN A 45 1.61 -32.07 1.55
C GLN A 45 1.52 -31.07 0.39
N ALA A 46 1.86 -29.80 0.64
CA ALA A 46 1.80 -28.77 -0.38
C ALA A 46 2.78 -29.06 -1.55
N ASN A 47 2.35 -28.79 -2.75
CA ASN A 47 3.17 -28.96 -3.95
C ASN A 47 4.31 -27.94 -3.96
N LEU A 48 5.51 -28.38 -3.52
CA LEU A 48 6.69 -27.54 -3.41
C LEU A 48 7.09 -26.91 -4.75
N LEU A 49 6.99 -27.65 -5.87
CA LEU A 49 7.33 -27.12 -7.18
C LEU A 49 6.47 -25.92 -7.54
N LEU A 50 5.16 -26.01 -7.27
CA LEU A 50 4.24 -24.90 -7.54
C LEU A 50 4.49 -23.71 -6.64
N LEU A 51 4.88 -23.92 -5.37
CA LEU A 51 5.29 -22.84 -4.47
C LEU A 51 6.58 -22.14 -4.94
N VAL A 52 7.55 -22.91 -5.45
CA VAL A 52 8.77 -22.33 -6.05
C VAL A 52 8.43 -21.51 -7.30
N VAL A 53 7.54 -22.00 -8.17
CA VAL A 53 7.06 -21.24 -9.33
C VAL A 53 6.38 -19.95 -8.89
N CYS A 54 5.57 -19.97 -7.84
CA CYS A 54 4.95 -18.78 -7.27
C CYS A 54 5.99 -17.80 -6.70
N LEU A 55 7.03 -18.30 -6.02
CA LEU A 55 8.14 -17.49 -5.52
C LEU A 55 8.94 -16.84 -6.66
N VAL A 56 9.21 -17.55 -7.75
CA VAL A 56 9.82 -16.96 -8.95
C VAL A 56 8.87 -15.95 -9.59
N GLY A 57 7.58 -16.26 -9.63
CA GLY A 57 6.53 -15.37 -10.14
C GLY A 57 6.48 -14.02 -9.44
N ILE A 58 6.68 -13.97 -8.10
CA ILE A 58 6.66 -12.69 -7.38
C ILE A 58 7.86 -11.81 -7.76
N TYR A 59 9.04 -12.39 -8.04
CA TYR A 59 10.18 -11.63 -8.57
C TYR A 59 9.89 -11.10 -9.98
N GLY A 60 9.15 -11.85 -10.80
CA GLY A 60 8.61 -11.38 -12.08
C GLY A 60 7.64 -10.20 -11.90
N ALA A 61 6.76 -10.26 -10.91
CA ALA A 61 5.85 -9.16 -10.58
C ALA A 61 6.63 -7.90 -10.14
N TYR A 62 7.70 -8.04 -9.37
CA TYR A 62 8.59 -6.93 -9.03
C TYR A 62 9.33 -6.37 -10.24
N ALA A 63 9.72 -7.22 -11.20
CA ALA A 63 10.34 -6.78 -12.45
C ALA A 63 9.36 -5.93 -13.29
N ILE A 64 8.10 -6.35 -13.40
CA ILE A 64 7.05 -5.57 -14.08
C ILE A 64 6.87 -4.20 -13.41
N ARG A 65 6.84 -4.13 -12.08
CA ARG A 65 6.79 -2.87 -11.33
C ARG A 65 8.02 -1.99 -11.59
N ALA A 66 9.21 -2.59 -11.70
CA ALA A 66 10.45 -1.86 -11.98
C ALA A 66 10.42 -1.25 -13.40
N VAL A 67 9.94 -2.00 -14.41
CA VAL A 67 9.75 -1.47 -15.76
C VAL A 67 8.75 -0.33 -15.78
N ARG A 68 7.62 -0.47 -15.05
CA ARG A 68 6.62 0.60 -14.91
C ARG A 68 7.25 1.86 -14.31
N TRP A 69 8.06 1.74 -13.27
CA TRP A 69 8.78 2.86 -12.67
C TRP A 69 9.78 3.50 -13.64
N GLN A 70 10.54 2.69 -14.38
CA GLN A 70 11.44 3.20 -15.41
C GLN A 70 10.69 4.04 -16.45
N ARG A 71 9.47 3.61 -16.84
CA ARG A 71 8.62 4.39 -17.75
C ARG A 71 8.14 5.69 -17.14
N PHE A 72 7.77 5.68 -15.85
CA PHE A 72 7.36 6.90 -15.14
C PHE A 72 8.51 7.90 -14.97
N CYS A 73 9.75 7.43 -14.82
CA CYS A 73 10.92 8.30 -14.72
C CYS A 73 11.32 8.96 -16.06
N LYS A 74 10.73 8.56 -17.19
CA LYS A 74 11.09 9.03 -18.55
C LYS A 74 11.25 10.55 -18.67
N TYR A 75 10.41 11.32 -17.98
CA TYR A 75 10.40 12.78 -18.03
C TYR A 75 11.11 13.47 -16.85
N VAL A 76 11.53 12.70 -15.86
CA VAL A 76 12.27 13.20 -14.68
C VAL A 76 13.77 13.08 -14.90
N GLY A 77 14.20 11.97 -15.52
CA GLY A 77 15.61 11.75 -15.85
C GLY A 77 15.90 10.27 -16.17
N PRO A 78 17.11 10.00 -16.64
CA PRO A 78 17.50 8.66 -17.04
C PRO A 78 17.61 7.74 -15.83
N THR A 79 17.05 6.54 -15.94
CA THR A 79 17.20 5.47 -14.96
C THR A 79 17.34 4.12 -15.66
N THR A 80 18.01 3.18 -15.04
CA THR A 80 18.21 1.83 -15.58
C THR A 80 17.20 0.86 -14.98
N PHE A 81 16.92 -0.22 -15.72
CA PHE A 81 16.09 -1.31 -15.17
C PHE A 81 16.72 -1.90 -13.90
N ALA A 82 18.05 -2.08 -13.87
CA ALA A 82 18.75 -2.63 -12.71
C ALA A 82 18.53 -1.76 -11.44
N ASN A 83 18.59 -0.42 -11.58
CA ASN A 83 18.38 0.49 -10.46
C ASN A 83 16.95 0.51 -9.99
N THR A 84 15.97 0.54 -10.91
CA THR A 84 14.54 0.50 -10.56
C THR A 84 14.13 -0.85 -9.96
N TYR A 85 14.73 -1.95 -10.44
CA TYR A 85 14.49 -3.29 -9.89
C TYR A 85 15.09 -3.46 -8.49
N ALA A 86 16.36 -3.08 -8.33
CA ALA A 86 17.01 -3.07 -7.01
C ALA A 86 16.22 -2.16 -6.03
N GLY A 87 15.86 -0.95 -6.44
CA GLY A 87 15.04 -0.04 -5.65
C GLY A 87 13.68 -0.64 -5.26
N THR A 88 13.07 -1.44 -6.15
CA THR A 88 11.80 -2.14 -5.86
C THR A 88 12.01 -3.21 -4.78
N LEU A 89 13.01 -4.07 -4.92
CA LEU A 89 13.32 -5.13 -3.95
C LEU A 89 13.70 -4.55 -2.58
N ILE A 90 14.55 -3.53 -2.56
CA ILE A 90 14.93 -2.82 -1.34
C ILE A 90 13.72 -2.15 -0.69
N GLY A 91 12.85 -1.52 -1.49
CA GLY A 91 11.62 -0.90 -1.00
C GLY A 91 10.72 -1.90 -0.28
N PHE A 92 10.45 -3.06 -0.88
CA PHE A 92 9.63 -4.11 -0.25
C PHE A 92 10.32 -4.71 0.98
N ALA A 93 11.64 -4.96 0.94
CA ALA A 93 12.39 -5.40 2.11
C ALA A 93 12.33 -4.36 3.24
N SER A 94 12.38 -3.08 2.92
CA SER A 94 12.24 -1.99 3.90
C SER A 94 10.85 -1.94 4.52
N ILE A 95 9.80 -2.19 3.73
CA ILE A 95 8.42 -2.32 4.25
C ILE A 95 8.32 -3.53 5.18
N PHE A 96 8.95 -4.66 4.84
CA PHE A 96 8.97 -5.83 5.71
C PHE A 96 9.62 -5.49 7.07
N ILE A 97 10.75 -4.79 7.07
CA ILE A 97 11.54 -4.49 8.27
C ILE A 97 10.91 -3.36 9.10
N LEU A 98 10.42 -2.30 8.46
CA LEU A 98 9.98 -1.06 9.09
C LEU A 98 8.44 -0.87 9.08
N GLY A 99 7.70 -1.82 8.49
CA GLY A 99 6.29 -1.63 8.20
C GLY A 99 6.08 -0.53 7.15
N ARG A 100 4.96 0.16 7.23
CA ARG A 100 4.60 1.25 6.29
C ARG A 100 5.62 2.39 6.23
N ALA A 101 6.37 2.64 7.31
CA ALA A 101 7.45 3.62 7.32
C ALA A 101 8.62 3.27 6.36
N GLY A 102 8.68 2.07 5.82
CA GLY A 102 9.65 1.65 4.79
C GLY A 102 9.26 2.03 3.36
N GLU A 103 8.03 2.47 3.11
CA GLU A 103 7.56 2.81 1.76
C GLU A 103 8.39 3.91 1.06
N PRO A 104 8.81 5.00 1.76
CA PRO A 104 9.62 6.07 1.18
C PRO A 104 11.05 5.67 0.79
N VAL A 105 11.53 4.54 1.26
CA VAL A 105 12.92 4.10 1.00
C VAL A 105 13.17 3.91 -0.50
N ARG A 106 12.17 3.43 -1.26
CA ARG A 106 12.32 3.22 -2.71
C ARG A 106 12.59 4.51 -3.49
N PRO A 107 11.78 5.58 -3.41
CA PRO A 107 12.08 6.83 -4.11
C PRO A 107 13.40 7.46 -3.64
N LEU A 108 13.75 7.37 -2.35
CA LEU A 108 15.00 7.91 -1.82
C LEU A 108 16.24 7.20 -2.38
N ILE A 109 16.21 5.87 -2.49
CA ILE A 109 17.32 5.10 -3.08
C ILE A 109 17.51 5.46 -4.55
N LEU A 110 16.41 5.53 -5.32
CA LEU A 110 16.48 5.90 -6.74
C LEU A 110 16.99 7.33 -6.93
N ALA A 111 16.54 8.27 -6.08
CA ALA A 111 17.04 9.64 -6.09
C ALA A 111 18.56 9.69 -5.90
N ARG A 112 19.09 8.91 -4.95
CA ARG A 112 20.52 8.84 -4.67
C ARG A 112 21.30 8.16 -5.80
N LYS A 113 20.82 7.02 -6.32
CA LYS A 113 21.52 6.23 -7.35
C LYS A 113 21.58 6.93 -8.68
N ASP A 114 20.45 7.45 -9.13
CA ASP A 114 20.31 8.04 -10.46
C ASP A 114 20.42 9.59 -10.43
N LYS A 115 20.71 10.17 -9.25
CA LYS A 115 20.84 11.63 -9.02
C LYS A 115 19.61 12.40 -9.49
N LEU A 116 18.43 11.82 -9.26
CA LEU A 116 17.15 12.42 -9.65
C LEU A 116 16.55 13.26 -8.52
N PRO A 117 15.69 14.25 -8.82
CA PRO A 117 15.02 15.06 -7.82
C PRO A 117 14.12 14.20 -6.92
N VAL A 118 14.33 14.27 -5.61
CA VAL A 118 13.57 13.50 -4.61
C VAL A 118 12.08 13.78 -4.72
N ALA A 119 11.68 15.05 -4.82
CA ALA A 119 10.28 15.46 -4.88
C ALA A 119 9.55 14.87 -6.11
N SER A 120 10.20 14.86 -7.28
CA SER A 120 9.63 14.27 -8.50
C SER A 120 9.44 12.75 -8.38
N LEU A 121 10.38 12.06 -7.71
CA LEU A 121 10.27 10.61 -7.44
C LEU A 121 9.17 10.29 -6.42
N PHE A 122 8.92 11.18 -5.46
CA PHE A 122 7.74 11.05 -4.60
C PHE A 122 6.43 11.26 -5.39
N GLY A 123 6.40 12.17 -6.35
CA GLY A 123 5.27 12.32 -7.27
C GLY A 123 5.00 11.03 -8.06
N ILE A 124 6.06 10.37 -8.58
CA ILE A 124 5.95 9.07 -9.23
C ILE A 124 5.47 7.99 -8.25
N PHE A 125 5.94 8.00 -7.01
CA PHE A 125 5.48 7.08 -5.97
C PHE A 125 3.98 7.24 -5.69
N PHE A 126 3.47 8.46 -5.58
CA PHE A 126 2.04 8.70 -5.42
C PHE A 126 1.24 8.25 -6.65
N LEU A 127 1.75 8.49 -7.86
CA LEU A 127 1.13 8.01 -9.10
C LEU A 127 1.07 6.47 -9.11
N GLU A 128 2.14 5.79 -8.70
CA GLU A 128 2.14 4.33 -8.56
C GLU A 128 1.10 3.84 -7.56
N ARG A 129 1.03 4.46 -6.37
CA ARG A 129 0.00 4.12 -5.38
C ARG A 129 -1.40 4.32 -5.94
N PHE A 130 -1.62 5.40 -6.65
CA PHE A 130 -2.90 5.65 -7.31
C PHE A 130 -3.26 4.54 -8.31
N CYS A 131 -2.34 4.16 -9.20
CA CYS A 131 -2.57 3.05 -10.14
C CYS A 131 -2.86 1.72 -9.42
N ASP A 132 -2.11 1.43 -8.34
CA ASP A 132 -2.27 0.21 -7.57
C ASP A 132 -3.62 0.18 -6.82
N PHE A 133 -4.03 1.27 -6.18
CA PHE A 133 -5.34 1.36 -5.51
C PHE A 133 -6.50 1.28 -6.50
N SER A 134 -6.39 1.93 -7.66
CA SER A 134 -7.40 1.84 -8.71
C SER A 134 -7.55 0.40 -9.22
N ALA A 135 -6.44 -0.29 -9.47
CA ALA A 135 -6.47 -1.68 -9.90
C ALA A 135 -7.02 -2.62 -8.81
N ALA A 136 -6.60 -2.44 -7.56
CA ALA A 136 -7.12 -3.23 -6.43
C ALA A 136 -8.63 -3.06 -6.26
N ALA A 137 -9.12 -1.83 -6.43
CA ALA A 137 -10.55 -1.54 -6.34
C ALA A 137 -11.33 -2.14 -7.52
N VAL A 138 -10.77 -2.09 -8.76
CA VAL A 138 -11.37 -2.79 -9.92
C VAL A 138 -11.42 -4.29 -9.69
N LEU A 139 -10.33 -4.89 -9.17
CA LEU A 139 -10.31 -6.31 -8.84
C LEU A 139 -11.36 -6.69 -7.79
N ALA A 140 -11.50 -5.88 -6.74
CA ALA A 140 -12.51 -6.09 -5.71
C ALA A 140 -13.93 -6.00 -6.28
N CYS A 141 -14.21 -5.00 -7.14
CA CYS A 141 -15.49 -4.88 -7.84
C CYS A 141 -15.77 -6.10 -8.71
N LEU A 142 -14.82 -6.51 -9.55
CA LEU A 142 -14.97 -7.67 -10.42
C LEU A 142 -15.20 -8.94 -9.61
N ALA A 143 -14.46 -9.13 -8.50
CA ALA A 143 -14.64 -10.25 -7.61
C ALA A 143 -16.06 -10.28 -7.00
N LEU A 144 -16.57 -9.14 -6.53
CA LEU A 144 -17.91 -9.04 -5.97
C LEU A 144 -19.03 -9.23 -7.01
N LEU A 145 -18.81 -8.81 -8.26
CA LEU A 145 -19.77 -9.00 -9.35
C LEU A 145 -19.83 -10.44 -9.85
N VAL A 146 -18.68 -11.16 -9.82
CA VAL A 146 -18.57 -12.54 -10.31
C VAL A 146 -18.91 -13.58 -9.23
N PHE A 147 -18.83 -13.20 -7.94
CA PHE A 147 -19.05 -14.10 -6.79
C PHE A 147 -20.25 -13.76 -5.89
N PRO A 148 -21.37 -13.25 -6.37
CA PRO A 148 -22.50 -12.93 -5.48
C PRO A 148 -23.04 -14.19 -4.78
N ASN A 149 -23.06 -15.35 -5.47
CA ASN A 149 -23.63 -16.60 -4.94
C ASN A 149 -22.77 -17.23 -3.85
N ARG A 150 -21.43 -17.15 -3.93
CA ARG A 150 -20.56 -17.73 -2.90
C ARG A 150 -20.55 -16.95 -1.59
N LEU A 151 -20.80 -15.67 -1.62
CA LEU A 151 -21.02 -14.87 -0.40
C LEU A 151 -22.34 -15.27 0.29
N SER A 152 -23.39 -15.61 -0.47
CA SER A 152 -24.63 -16.14 0.02
C SER A 152 -24.46 -17.56 0.61
N ASP A 153 -23.73 -18.44 -0.05
CA ASP A 153 -23.44 -19.81 0.41
C ASP A 153 -22.60 -19.83 1.70
N ALA A 154 -21.80 -18.77 1.93
CA ALA A 154 -21.03 -18.57 3.16
C ALA A 154 -21.88 -18.12 4.36
N GLY A 155 -23.23 -18.10 4.23
CA GLY A 155 -24.15 -17.68 5.28
C GLY A 155 -24.23 -16.16 5.48
N ALA A 156 -23.82 -15.38 4.48
CA ALA A 156 -24.06 -13.96 4.45
C ALA A 156 -25.54 -13.71 4.12
N ASP A 157 -26.22 -12.89 4.93
CA ASP A 157 -27.60 -12.46 4.64
C ASP A 157 -27.67 -11.82 3.24
N MET A 158 -28.76 -12.08 2.51
CA MET A 158 -29.01 -11.48 1.19
C MET A 158 -28.81 -9.96 1.17
N ASN A 159 -29.19 -9.28 2.25
CA ASN A 159 -28.99 -7.84 2.45
C ASN A 159 -27.49 -7.46 2.45
N TRP A 160 -26.62 -8.35 2.90
CA TRP A 160 -25.17 -8.14 2.91
C TRP A 160 -24.57 -8.28 1.52
N VAL A 161 -25.04 -9.24 0.74
CA VAL A 161 -24.63 -9.47 -0.66
C VAL A 161 -25.03 -8.28 -1.54
N ASP A 162 -26.26 -7.79 -1.39
CA ASP A 162 -26.76 -6.62 -2.12
C ASP A 162 -26.04 -5.33 -1.69
N SER A 163 -25.71 -5.19 -0.40
CA SER A 163 -24.91 -4.09 0.12
C SER A 163 -23.47 -4.12 -0.41
N ALA A 164 -22.84 -5.30 -0.46
CA ALA A 164 -21.51 -5.49 -1.02
C ALA A 164 -21.49 -5.18 -2.53
N ARG A 165 -22.52 -5.61 -3.26
CA ARG A 165 -22.69 -5.33 -4.70
C ARG A 165 -22.89 -3.84 -4.96
N SER A 166 -23.73 -3.18 -4.18
CA SER A 166 -23.96 -1.73 -4.25
C SER A 166 -22.69 -0.95 -3.89
N GLY A 167 -21.95 -1.41 -2.85
CA GLY A 167 -20.65 -0.89 -2.48
C GLY A 167 -19.61 -1.03 -3.61
N GLY A 168 -19.63 -2.15 -4.34
CA GLY A 168 -18.80 -2.38 -5.51
C GLY A 168 -19.07 -1.36 -6.62
N TRP A 169 -20.31 -1.11 -6.96
CA TRP A 169 -20.69 -0.09 -7.95
C TRP A 169 -20.33 1.33 -7.50
N LEU A 170 -20.52 1.68 -6.23
CA LEU A 170 -20.09 2.94 -5.64
C LEU A 170 -18.59 3.13 -5.71
N LEU A 171 -17.81 2.09 -5.42
CA LEU A 171 -16.36 2.10 -5.51
C LEU A 171 -15.90 2.28 -6.96
N LEU A 172 -16.53 1.59 -7.91
CA LEU A 172 -16.25 1.76 -9.34
C LEU A 172 -16.54 3.18 -9.81
N ALA A 173 -17.69 3.74 -9.42
CA ALA A 173 -18.04 5.12 -9.71
C ALA A 173 -17.05 6.12 -9.10
N ALA A 174 -16.59 5.89 -7.87
CA ALA A 174 -15.57 6.70 -7.20
C ALA A 174 -14.22 6.64 -7.94
N ILE A 175 -13.81 5.45 -8.44
CA ILE A 175 -12.59 5.30 -9.24
C ILE A 175 -12.69 6.04 -10.57
N ILE A 176 -13.82 5.89 -11.28
CA ILE A 176 -14.06 6.61 -12.53
C ILE A 176 -14.05 8.12 -12.28
N GLY A 177 -14.70 8.58 -11.20
CA GLY A 177 -14.68 9.98 -10.77
C GLY A 177 -13.26 10.48 -10.48
N LEU A 178 -12.46 9.70 -9.78
CA LEU A 178 -11.08 10.05 -9.44
C LEU A 178 -10.17 10.07 -10.67
N ILE A 179 -10.31 9.09 -11.60
CA ILE A 179 -9.60 9.09 -12.89
C ILE A 179 -9.99 10.31 -13.72
N SER A 180 -11.29 10.64 -13.76
CA SER A 180 -11.81 11.81 -14.47
C SER A 180 -11.27 13.10 -13.85
N LEU A 181 -11.22 13.20 -12.52
CA LEU A 181 -10.65 14.35 -11.81
C LEU A 181 -9.15 14.53 -12.13
N LEU A 182 -8.39 13.44 -12.17
CA LEU A 182 -6.98 13.49 -12.56
C LEU A 182 -6.81 13.89 -14.03
N ALA A 183 -7.68 13.40 -14.91
CA ALA A 183 -7.68 13.80 -16.32
C ALA A 183 -7.99 15.30 -16.46
N ILE A 184 -9.00 15.81 -15.76
CA ILE A 184 -9.37 17.24 -15.73
C ILE A 184 -8.22 18.06 -15.13
N TYR A 185 -7.63 17.62 -14.03
CA TYR A 185 -6.46 18.27 -13.42
C TYR A 185 -5.29 18.34 -14.42
N ARG A 186 -5.04 17.27 -15.18
CA ARG A 186 -4.02 17.23 -16.21
C ARG A 186 -4.29 18.23 -17.34
N LEU A 187 -5.54 18.35 -17.79
CA LEU A 187 -5.90 19.21 -18.91
C LEU A 187 -5.92 20.71 -18.54
N HIS A 188 -6.30 21.03 -17.32
CA HIS A 188 -6.58 22.41 -16.91
C HIS A 188 -5.85 22.82 -15.62
N GLY A 189 -5.49 21.87 -14.75
CA GLY A 189 -5.04 22.12 -13.38
C GLY A 189 -3.58 22.56 -13.28
N ALA A 190 -2.70 22.11 -14.17
CA ALA A 190 -1.28 22.45 -14.12
C ALA A 190 -1.09 23.98 -14.25
N ALA A 191 -1.78 24.62 -15.18
CA ALA A 191 -1.71 26.08 -15.38
C ALA A 191 -2.33 26.88 -14.22
N ILE A 192 -3.32 26.32 -13.52
CA ILE A 192 -3.93 26.95 -12.33
C ILE A 192 -3.00 26.81 -11.13
N LEU A 193 -2.42 25.63 -10.95
CA LEU A 193 -1.47 25.36 -9.87
C LEU A 193 -0.20 26.18 -10.02
N ASP A 194 0.36 26.30 -11.22
CA ASP A 194 1.55 27.11 -11.50
C ASP A 194 1.29 28.60 -11.21
N ARG A 195 0.11 29.12 -11.57
CA ARG A 195 -0.29 30.50 -11.25
C ARG A 195 -0.45 30.72 -9.73
N TRP A 196 -0.91 29.72 -9.01
CA TRP A 196 -1.08 29.82 -7.56
C TRP A 196 0.26 29.68 -6.83
N LEU A 197 1.11 28.74 -7.25
CA LEU A 197 2.44 28.50 -6.70
C LEU A 197 3.45 29.59 -7.03
N SER A 198 3.33 30.27 -8.18
CA SER A 198 4.22 31.39 -8.54
C SER A 198 4.22 32.50 -7.50
N ARG A 199 3.07 32.77 -6.85
CA ARG A 199 2.96 33.73 -5.74
C ARG A 199 3.70 33.28 -4.48
N TRP A 200 3.92 31.99 -4.30
CA TRP A 200 4.59 31.41 -3.13
C TRP A 200 6.09 31.24 -3.35
N HIS A 201 6.53 31.06 -4.59
CA HIS A 201 7.96 31.03 -4.94
C HIS A 201 8.64 32.37 -4.67
N SER A 202 7.95 33.48 -4.89
CA SER A 202 8.45 34.85 -4.65
C SER A 202 8.48 35.24 -3.16
N ALA A 203 7.82 34.47 -2.28
CA ALA A 203 7.68 34.85 -0.86
C ALA A 203 8.89 34.49 0.03
N GLY A 204 9.88 33.73 -0.48
CA GLY A 204 11.06 33.30 0.27
C GLY A 204 10.79 32.36 1.46
N GLY A 205 11.84 31.80 2.05
CA GLY A 205 11.76 30.98 3.26
C GLY A 205 11.02 29.64 3.10
N PHE A 206 10.20 29.27 4.09
CA PHE A 206 9.47 28.00 4.11
C PHE A 206 8.44 27.87 2.98
N ARG A 207 7.76 28.95 2.62
CA ARG A 207 6.76 28.96 1.54
C ARG A 207 7.37 28.61 0.18
N SER A 208 8.56 29.10 -0.11
CA SER A 208 9.31 28.78 -1.33
C SER A 208 9.70 27.30 -1.36
N ARG A 209 10.19 26.73 -0.23
CA ARG A 209 10.52 25.30 -0.12
C ARG A 209 9.29 24.40 -0.30
N PHE A 210 8.17 24.80 0.30
CA PHE A 210 6.91 24.08 0.17
C PHE A 210 6.38 24.13 -1.27
N ALA A 211 6.43 25.32 -1.90
CA ALA A 211 6.06 25.47 -3.30
C ALA A 211 6.93 24.60 -4.22
N SER A 212 8.26 24.57 -4.00
CA SER A 212 9.18 23.71 -4.77
C SER A 212 8.89 22.21 -4.59
N ALA A 213 8.53 21.79 -3.36
CA ALA A 213 8.14 20.41 -3.11
C ALA A 213 6.84 20.04 -3.86
N ILE A 214 5.82 20.90 -3.83
CA ILE A 214 4.57 20.70 -4.57
C ILE A 214 4.82 20.67 -6.07
N THR A 215 5.66 21.58 -6.60
CA THR A 215 6.03 21.59 -8.02
C THR A 215 6.72 20.28 -8.40
N GLY A 216 7.68 19.79 -7.60
CA GLY A 216 8.34 18.51 -7.85
C GLY A 216 7.38 17.32 -7.83
N ILE A 217 6.44 17.28 -6.87
CA ILE A 217 5.38 16.26 -6.85
C ILE A 217 4.51 16.36 -8.10
N SER A 218 4.12 17.57 -8.50
CA SER A 218 3.35 17.82 -9.72
C SER A 218 4.08 17.33 -10.97
N GLU A 219 5.40 17.57 -11.07
CA GLU A 219 6.25 17.06 -12.16
C GLU A 219 6.26 15.52 -12.18
N GLY A 220 6.36 14.87 -11.02
CA GLY A 220 6.27 13.42 -10.92
C GLY A 220 4.90 12.89 -11.35
N LEU A 221 3.81 13.55 -10.97
CA LEU A 221 2.46 13.20 -11.43
C LEU A 221 2.28 13.42 -12.94
N GLN A 222 3.05 14.31 -13.56
CA GLN A 222 3.11 14.50 -15.01
C GLN A 222 3.94 13.44 -15.76
N ALA A 223 4.30 12.34 -15.10
CA ALA A 223 4.94 11.19 -15.78
C ALA A 223 4.08 10.57 -16.88
N ILE A 224 2.77 10.82 -16.87
CA ILE A 224 1.84 10.42 -17.93
C ILE A 224 1.54 11.66 -18.79
N ARG A 225 2.28 11.90 -19.87
CA ARG A 225 2.09 13.06 -20.76
C ARG A 225 1.35 12.73 -22.05
N THR A 226 1.43 11.50 -22.49
CA THR A 226 0.83 11.04 -23.75
C THR A 226 -0.16 9.90 -23.52
N THR A 227 -1.01 9.61 -24.49
CA THR A 227 -1.88 8.43 -24.48
C THR A 227 -1.08 7.13 -24.43
N ALA A 228 0.11 7.11 -25.04
CA ALA A 228 1.02 5.98 -24.97
C ALA A 228 1.58 5.77 -23.56
N ASP A 229 1.88 6.83 -22.80
CA ASP A 229 2.31 6.72 -21.40
C ASP A 229 1.17 6.18 -20.51
N LEU A 230 -0.07 6.64 -20.75
CA LEU A 230 -1.26 6.11 -20.07
C LEU A 230 -1.48 4.63 -20.40
N ALA A 231 -1.41 4.27 -21.68
CA ALA A 231 -1.53 2.88 -22.10
C ALA A 231 -0.47 1.99 -21.47
N ASN A 232 0.79 2.44 -21.38
CA ASN A 232 1.86 1.74 -20.69
C ASN A 232 1.57 1.59 -19.18
N ALA A 233 1.10 2.66 -18.52
CA ALA A 233 0.75 2.61 -17.10
C ALA A 233 -0.35 1.59 -16.83
N VAL A 234 -1.42 1.61 -17.62
CA VAL A 234 -2.53 0.65 -17.54
C VAL A 234 -2.05 -0.78 -17.84
N PHE A 235 -1.30 -0.96 -18.91
CA PHE A 235 -0.79 -2.27 -19.33
C PHE A 235 0.06 -2.92 -18.23
N TYR A 236 1.12 -2.24 -17.76
CA TYR A 236 1.98 -2.81 -16.72
C TYR A 236 1.26 -2.99 -15.39
N THR A 237 0.31 -2.13 -15.05
CA THR A 237 -0.53 -2.32 -13.88
C THR A 237 -1.39 -3.56 -14.02
N THR A 238 -2.09 -3.73 -15.12
CA THR A 238 -2.94 -4.90 -15.39
C THR A 238 -2.13 -6.20 -15.39
N VAL A 239 -0.99 -6.24 -16.09
CA VAL A 239 -0.11 -7.43 -16.12
C VAL A 239 0.40 -7.77 -14.71
N HIS A 240 0.79 -6.77 -13.92
CA HIS A 240 1.22 -6.97 -12.53
C HIS A 240 0.10 -7.62 -11.68
N TRP A 241 -1.13 -7.10 -11.75
CA TRP A 241 -2.24 -7.59 -10.94
C TRP A 241 -2.77 -8.95 -11.41
N ILE A 242 -2.75 -9.24 -12.71
CA ILE A 242 -3.01 -10.58 -13.25
C ILE A 242 -1.98 -11.57 -12.70
N LEU A 243 -0.69 -11.23 -12.75
CA LEU A 243 0.36 -12.10 -12.22
C LEU A 243 0.23 -12.29 -10.70
N ALA A 244 -0.11 -11.24 -9.95
CA ALA A 244 -0.39 -11.35 -8.52
C ALA A 244 -1.57 -12.31 -8.25
N THR A 245 -2.65 -12.23 -9.03
CA THR A 245 -3.79 -13.14 -8.93
C THR A 245 -3.40 -14.59 -9.26
N LEU A 246 -2.57 -14.79 -10.29
CA LEU A 246 -2.06 -16.12 -10.66
C LEU A 246 -1.17 -16.70 -9.56
N ILE A 247 -0.38 -15.88 -8.86
CA ILE A 247 0.42 -16.32 -7.71
C ILE A 247 -0.51 -16.78 -6.56
N TYR A 248 -1.56 -16.03 -6.26
CA TYR A 248 -2.56 -16.41 -5.26
C TYR A 248 -3.27 -17.72 -5.64
N LEU A 249 -3.65 -17.87 -6.91
CA LEU A 249 -4.21 -19.10 -7.44
C LEU A 249 -3.22 -20.26 -7.34
N GLY A 250 -1.96 -20.04 -7.72
CA GLY A 250 -0.91 -21.04 -7.66
C GLY A 250 -0.64 -21.52 -6.25
N VAL A 251 -0.54 -20.61 -5.28
CA VAL A 251 -0.38 -20.98 -3.87
C VAL A 251 -1.60 -21.77 -3.38
N ALA A 252 -2.82 -21.32 -3.67
CA ALA A 252 -4.02 -22.07 -3.29
C ALA A 252 -4.04 -23.49 -3.91
N LYS A 253 -3.70 -23.61 -5.20
CA LYS A 253 -3.61 -24.91 -5.87
C LYS A 253 -2.47 -25.80 -5.36
N ALA A 254 -1.42 -25.22 -4.79
CA ALA A 254 -0.37 -26.00 -4.13
C ALA A 254 -0.90 -26.79 -2.93
N PHE A 255 -1.98 -26.34 -2.32
CA PHE A 255 -2.71 -26.99 -1.22
C PHE A 255 -4.00 -27.65 -1.75
N GLY A 256 -3.95 -28.37 -2.87
CA GLY A 256 -5.10 -28.86 -3.62
C GLY A 256 -6.12 -29.62 -2.77
N GLU A 257 -5.68 -30.42 -1.80
CA GLU A 257 -6.56 -31.17 -0.89
C GLU A 257 -7.42 -30.26 0.02
N ALA A 258 -6.94 -29.05 0.35
CA ALA A 258 -7.69 -28.09 1.15
C ALA A 258 -8.93 -27.53 0.42
N PHE A 259 -9.01 -27.68 -0.89
CA PHE A 259 -10.08 -27.17 -1.75
C PHE A 259 -10.95 -28.28 -2.38
N LEU A 260 -10.98 -29.47 -1.80
CA LEU A 260 -11.80 -30.59 -2.29
C LEU A 260 -13.29 -30.24 -2.38
N HIS A 261 -13.77 -29.34 -1.54
CA HIS A 261 -15.16 -28.91 -1.48
C HIS A 261 -15.43 -27.52 -2.04
N SER A 262 -14.40 -26.86 -2.60
CA SER A 262 -14.53 -25.50 -3.15
C SER A 262 -13.66 -25.32 -4.40
N ASP A 263 -14.27 -24.85 -5.49
CA ASP A 263 -13.53 -24.54 -6.71
C ASP A 263 -12.72 -23.25 -6.55
N MET A 264 -11.43 -23.39 -6.26
CA MET A 264 -10.49 -22.27 -6.34
C MET A 264 -10.09 -22.06 -7.81
N ASN A 265 -10.78 -21.13 -8.45
CA ASN A 265 -10.50 -20.67 -9.80
C ASN A 265 -9.87 -19.26 -9.81
N PHE A 266 -9.63 -18.69 -11.00
CA PHE A 266 -9.02 -17.37 -11.14
C PHE A 266 -9.82 -16.28 -10.41
N SER A 267 -11.15 -16.30 -10.50
CA SER A 267 -11.99 -15.31 -9.83
C SER A 267 -12.02 -15.51 -8.31
N GLY A 268 -11.92 -16.76 -7.81
CA GLY A 268 -11.70 -17.02 -6.37
C GLY A 268 -10.40 -16.44 -5.87
N ALA A 269 -9.33 -16.61 -6.64
CA ALA A 269 -8.03 -16.00 -6.31
C ALA A 269 -8.08 -14.45 -6.34
N MET A 270 -8.85 -13.84 -7.26
CA MET A 270 -9.09 -12.39 -7.25
C MET A 270 -9.78 -11.95 -5.96
N LEU A 271 -10.81 -12.68 -5.52
CA LEU A 271 -11.51 -12.35 -4.27
C LEU A 271 -10.58 -12.49 -3.06
N LEU A 272 -9.83 -13.60 -2.96
CA LEU A 272 -8.86 -13.83 -1.90
C LEU A 272 -7.79 -12.72 -1.87
N LEU A 273 -7.22 -12.36 -3.02
CA LEU A 273 -6.27 -11.26 -3.16
C LEU A 273 -6.89 -9.93 -2.70
N SER A 274 -8.11 -9.62 -3.12
CA SER A 274 -8.80 -8.36 -2.77
C SER A 274 -9.03 -8.24 -1.26
N VAL A 275 -9.51 -9.30 -0.61
CA VAL A 275 -9.70 -9.33 0.85
C VAL A 275 -8.35 -9.20 1.58
N THR A 276 -7.32 -9.90 1.09
CA THR A 276 -5.97 -9.82 1.66
C THR A 276 -5.38 -8.41 1.55
N LEU A 277 -5.63 -7.70 0.44
CA LEU A 277 -5.18 -6.31 0.24
C LEU A 277 -5.83 -5.36 1.25
N VAL A 278 -7.12 -5.50 1.51
CA VAL A 278 -7.80 -4.71 2.56
C VAL A 278 -7.15 -4.97 3.91
N GLY A 279 -6.90 -6.23 4.26
CA GLY A 279 -6.19 -6.58 5.49
C GLY A 279 -4.76 -6.02 5.56
N SER A 280 -4.07 -5.93 4.43
CA SER A 280 -2.67 -5.46 4.36
C SER A 280 -2.48 -4.00 4.79
N VAL A 281 -3.56 -3.22 4.97
CA VAL A 281 -3.51 -1.88 5.55
C VAL A 281 -2.94 -1.91 6.97
N LEU A 282 -3.25 -2.98 7.73
CA LEU A 282 -2.74 -3.20 9.08
C LEU A 282 -1.50 -4.10 9.01
N GLN A 283 -0.32 -3.49 8.93
CA GLN A 283 0.94 -4.20 8.79
C GLN A 283 1.90 -3.92 9.94
N LEU A 284 2.29 -4.97 10.66
CA LEU A 284 3.29 -4.92 11.71
C LEU A 284 4.68 -5.23 11.13
N PRO A 285 5.73 -4.48 11.53
CA PRO A 285 7.10 -4.73 11.10
C PRO A 285 7.54 -6.17 11.41
N GLY A 286 8.11 -6.87 10.43
CA GLY A 286 8.67 -8.21 10.57
C GLY A 286 7.67 -9.35 10.73
N VAL A 287 6.44 -9.07 11.13
CA VAL A 287 5.43 -10.10 11.48
C VAL A 287 4.31 -10.19 10.44
N GLY A 288 4.01 -9.09 9.75
CA GLY A 288 2.86 -8.98 8.86
C GLY A 288 1.61 -8.57 9.63
N GLY A 289 0.61 -9.41 9.73
CA GLY A 289 -0.59 -9.19 10.54
C GLY A 289 -1.89 -9.20 9.75
N GLY A 290 -2.42 -8.02 9.40
CA GLY A 290 -3.76 -7.93 8.81
C GLY A 290 -3.96 -8.71 7.51
N ALA A 291 -2.94 -8.82 6.66
CA ALA A 291 -3.02 -9.62 5.43
C ALA A 291 -3.23 -11.12 5.72
N GLN A 292 -2.48 -11.68 6.67
CA GLN A 292 -2.63 -13.10 7.07
C GLN A 292 -4.00 -13.36 7.69
N ILE A 293 -4.44 -12.46 8.60
CA ILE A 293 -5.77 -12.57 9.23
C ILE A 293 -6.86 -12.48 8.18
N ALA A 294 -6.78 -11.53 7.25
CA ALA A 294 -7.77 -11.35 6.21
C ALA A 294 -7.83 -12.55 5.24
N SER A 295 -6.68 -13.09 4.82
CA SER A 295 -6.64 -14.28 3.99
C SER A 295 -7.14 -15.52 4.72
N PHE A 296 -6.80 -15.69 6.00
CA PHE A 296 -7.32 -16.78 6.83
C PHE A 296 -8.85 -16.72 6.96
N VAL A 297 -9.39 -15.53 7.28
CA VAL A 297 -10.85 -15.33 7.38
C VAL A 297 -11.53 -15.57 6.03
N ALA A 298 -10.96 -15.10 4.92
CA ALA A 298 -11.52 -15.36 3.61
C ALA A 298 -11.52 -16.86 3.29
N LEU A 299 -10.42 -17.56 3.52
CA LEU A 299 -10.30 -19.00 3.26
C LEU A 299 -11.29 -19.81 4.11
N THR A 300 -11.43 -19.49 5.40
CA THR A 300 -12.34 -20.23 6.28
C THR A 300 -13.81 -19.88 6.06
N LYS A 301 -14.15 -18.58 5.90
CA LYS A 301 -15.56 -18.14 5.87
C LYS A 301 -16.15 -18.06 4.47
N ILE A 302 -15.34 -17.77 3.43
CA ILE A 302 -15.85 -17.63 2.05
C ILE A 302 -15.61 -18.94 1.28
N PHE A 303 -14.43 -19.57 1.46
CA PHE A 303 -14.06 -20.78 0.71
C PHE A 303 -14.30 -22.07 1.48
N GLY A 304 -14.73 -22.01 2.75
CA GLY A 304 -15.04 -23.22 3.54
C GLY A 304 -13.82 -24.10 3.85
N VAL A 305 -12.60 -23.56 3.74
CA VAL A 305 -11.36 -24.29 4.02
C VAL A 305 -11.24 -24.51 5.54
N GLU A 306 -10.84 -25.71 5.96
CA GLU A 306 -10.56 -25.99 7.37
C GLU A 306 -9.49 -25.04 7.94
N GLN A 307 -9.48 -24.89 9.26
CA GLN A 307 -8.68 -23.83 9.93
C GLN A 307 -7.18 -24.04 9.74
N GLU A 308 -6.67 -25.25 9.88
CA GLU A 308 -5.24 -25.53 9.79
C GLU A 308 -4.70 -25.34 8.36
N PRO A 309 -5.31 -25.91 7.29
CA PRO A 309 -4.93 -25.60 5.94
C PRO A 309 -5.07 -24.10 5.61
N ALA A 310 -6.14 -23.43 6.05
CA ALA A 310 -6.32 -22.01 5.83
C ALA A 310 -5.21 -21.16 6.48
N ALA A 311 -4.79 -21.51 7.69
CA ALA A 311 -3.67 -20.89 8.36
C ALA A 311 -2.35 -21.13 7.60
N ALA A 312 -2.12 -22.38 7.15
CA ALA A 312 -0.94 -22.73 6.37
C ALA A 312 -0.86 -21.94 5.05
N ILE A 313 -1.96 -21.88 4.30
CA ILE A 313 -2.05 -21.11 3.05
C ILE A 313 -1.80 -19.62 3.33
N SER A 314 -2.41 -19.05 4.36
CA SER A 314 -2.26 -17.62 4.71
C SER A 314 -0.82 -17.27 5.05
N VAL A 315 -0.13 -18.13 5.80
CA VAL A 315 1.30 -17.95 6.14
C VAL A 315 2.17 -18.08 4.89
N VAL A 316 1.92 -19.07 4.03
CA VAL A 316 2.70 -19.29 2.80
C VAL A 316 2.46 -18.18 1.79
N LEU A 317 1.23 -17.68 1.64
CA LEU A 317 0.93 -16.49 0.84
C LEU A 317 1.77 -15.29 1.29
N TRP A 318 1.79 -15.03 2.57
CA TRP A 318 2.59 -13.94 3.14
C TRP A 318 4.11 -14.17 2.95
N LEU A 319 4.59 -15.41 3.16
CA LEU A 319 5.99 -15.74 2.94
C LEU A 319 6.41 -15.50 1.49
N ILE A 320 5.63 -15.91 0.52
CA ILE A 320 5.94 -15.76 -0.91
C ILE A 320 5.79 -14.31 -1.34
N THR A 321 4.65 -13.68 -1.05
CA THR A 321 4.31 -12.38 -1.64
C THR A 321 4.98 -11.21 -0.93
N PHE A 322 5.39 -11.38 0.32
CA PHE A 322 5.92 -10.32 1.14
C PHE A 322 7.32 -10.62 1.71
N ALA A 323 7.46 -11.67 2.50
CA ALA A 323 8.75 -12.04 3.08
C ALA A 323 9.77 -12.45 2.00
N GLY A 324 9.32 -13.07 0.91
CA GLY A 324 10.17 -13.45 -0.22
C GLY A 324 10.98 -12.30 -0.82
N SER A 325 10.46 -11.07 -0.76
CA SER A 325 11.21 -9.88 -1.21
C SER A 325 12.50 -9.63 -0.42
N THR A 326 12.55 -10.06 0.85
CA THR A 326 13.71 -9.86 1.73
C THR A 326 14.92 -10.70 1.33
N LEU A 327 14.70 -11.84 0.67
CA LEU A 327 15.77 -12.73 0.23
C LEU A 327 16.78 -12.01 -0.69
N ALA A 328 16.31 -11.16 -1.60
CA ALA A 328 17.17 -10.37 -2.45
C ALA A 328 17.27 -8.92 -1.98
N GLY A 329 16.20 -8.36 -1.41
CA GLY A 329 16.13 -6.96 -1.02
C GLY A 329 17.04 -6.60 0.15
N VAL A 330 17.20 -7.50 1.14
CA VAL A 330 18.11 -7.25 2.29
C VAL A 330 19.58 -7.26 1.87
N PRO A 331 20.08 -8.26 1.11
CA PRO A 331 21.45 -8.21 0.59
C PRO A 331 21.71 -6.94 -0.25
N LEU A 332 20.78 -6.56 -1.11
CA LEU A 332 20.90 -5.33 -1.89
C LEU A 332 20.92 -4.08 -1.01
N LEU A 333 20.09 -4.02 0.04
CA LEU A 333 20.06 -2.93 1.01
C LEU A 333 21.44 -2.76 1.69
N ILE A 334 22.04 -3.87 2.11
CA ILE A 334 23.37 -3.89 2.73
C ILE A 334 24.45 -3.46 1.72
N HIS A 335 24.36 -3.95 0.48
CA HIS A 335 25.30 -3.60 -0.59
C HIS A 335 25.28 -2.10 -0.93
N GLU A 336 24.11 -1.46 -0.87
CA GLU A 336 23.96 -0.01 -1.07
C GLU A 336 24.49 0.82 0.11
N GLY A 337 25.04 0.19 1.13
CA GLY A 337 25.62 0.85 2.31
C GLY A 337 24.55 1.51 3.21
N LEU A 338 23.29 1.14 3.05
CA LEU A 338 22.22 1.62 3.90
C LEU A 338 22.12 0.76 5.16
N SER A 339 22.75 1.25 6.23
CA SER A 339 22.62 0.61 7.53
C SER A 339 21.18 0.77 8.07
N MET A 340 20.76 -0.18 8.93
CA MET A 340 19.50 -0.07 9.66
C MET A 340 19.39 1.25 10.46
N GLY A 341 20.53 1.81 10.87
CA GLY A 341 20.62 3.11 11.52
C GLY A 341 20.25 4.26 10.59
N GLU A 342 20.70 4.23 9.34
CA GLU A 342 20.38 5.24 8.32
C GLU A 342 18.92 5.16 7.88
N LEU A 343 18.39 3.95 7.65
CA LEU A 343 16.97 3.77 7.37
C LEU A 343 16.08 4.31 8.49
N ARG A 344 16.45 4.06 9.75
CA ARG A 344 15.74 4.63 10.90
C ARG A 344 15.89 6.14 11.00
N LYS A 345 17.03 6.71 10.60
CA LYS A 345 17.24 8.17 10.54
C LYS A 345 16.37 8.79 9.44
N LEU A 346 16.32 8.19 8.25
CA LEU A 346 15.47 8.65 7.14
C LEU A 346 13.99 8.59 7.53
N ALA A 347 13.52 7.48 8.09
CA ALA A 347 12.16 7.34 8.56
C ALA A 347 11.81 8.31 9.71
N ARG A 348 12.79 8.69 10.55
CA ARG A 348 12.59 9.69 11.62
C ARG A 348 12.56 11.11 11.07
N ALA A 349 13.46 11.45 10.17
CA ALA A 349 13.51 12.79 9.56
C ALA A 349 12.18 13.09 8.84
N GLU A 350 11.56 12.09 8.23
CA GLU A 350 10.27 12.23 7.57
C GLU A 350 9.11 12.36 8.58
N ALA A 351 9.12 11.57 9.66
CA ALA A 351 8.15 11.69 10.74
C ALA A 351 8.27 13.04 11.47
N GLU A 352 9.49 13.56 11.67
CA GLU A 352 9.74 14.87 12.25
C GLU A 352 9.32 16.01 11.31
N ALA A 353 9.50 15.85 10.00
CA ALA A 353 9.01 16.78 9.00
C ALA A 353 7.46 16.81 8.94
N GLU A 354 6.83 15.66 9.09
CA GLU A 354 5.36 15.53 9.16
C GLU A 354 4.80 16.12 10.47
N GLU A 355 5.46 15.87 11.61
CA GLU A 355 5.08 16.48 12.91
C GLU A 355 5.31 18.00 12.91
N ALA A 356 6.40 18.49 12.34
CA ALA A 356 6.66 19.91 12.19
C ALA A 356 5.61 20.59 11.29
N GLY A 357 5.19 19.92 10.22
CA GLY A 357 4.08 20.37 9.36
C GLY A 357 2.75 20.47 10.11
N LYS A 358 2.46 19.52 10.99
CA LYS A 358 1.24 19.49 11.84
C LYS A 358 1.27 20.61 12.91
N HIS A 359 2.40 20.84 13.55
CA HIS A 359 2.55 21.91 14.56
C HIS A 359 2.42 23.32 13.96
N ILE A 360 2.86 23.51 12.73
CA ILE A 360 2.72 24.81 12.04
C ILE A 360 1.26 25.08 11.64
N SER A 361 0.50 24.04 11.25
CA SER A 361 -0.92 24.18 10.93
C SER A 361 -1.79 24.52 12.15
N VAL A 362 -1.43 24.02 13.33
CA VAL A 362 -2.15 24.30 14.60
C VAL A 362 -1.81 25.71 15.13
N ASN A 363 -0.55 26.17 15.03
CA ASN A 363 -0.17 27.50 15.47
C ASN A 363 -0.57 28.62 14.48
N GLY A 364 -0.67 28.33 13.19
CA GLY A 364 -1.18 29.27 12.18
C GLY A 364 -2.65 29.65 12.39
N GLY A 365 -3.45 28.75 12.95
CA GLY A 365 -4.85 29.01 13.33
C GLY A 365 -4.99 29.97 14.52
N ASN A 366 -4.10 29.88 15.50
CA ASN A 366 -4.13 30.74 16.70
C ASN A 366 -3.51 32.15 16.48
N GLY A 367 -2.57 32.29 15.54
CA GLY A 367 -1.95 33.57 15.20
C GLY A 367 -2.88 34.53 14.43
N ALA A 368 -3.81 33.98 13.64
CA ALA A 368 -4.78 34.81 12.92
C ALA A 368 -5.86 35.43 13.83
N SER A 369 -6.21 34.74 14.92
CA SER A 369 -7.16 35.25 15.93
C SER A 369 -6.59 36.41 16.77
N SER A 370 -5.31 36.34 17.11
CA SER A 370 -4.65 37.39 17.91
C SER A 370 -4.32 38.64 17.11
N ALA A 371 -4.06 38.54 15.81
CA ALA A 371 -3.80 39.67 14.93
C ALA A 371 -5.09 40.44 14.58
N SER A 372 -6.24 39.77 14.53
CA SER A 372 -7.55 40.44 14.38
C SER A 372 -7.95 41.21 15.62
N ALA A 373 -7.72 40.65 16.81
CA ALA A 373 -8.01 41.33 18.08
C ALA A 373 -7.11 42.55 18.34
N ALA A 374 -5.85 42.54 17.87
CA ALA A 374 -4.94 43.68 17.97
C ALA A 374 -5.28 44.81 17.00
N LYS A 375 -5.81 44.50 15.81
CA LYS A 375 -6.27 45.51 14.84
C LYS A 375 -7.54 46.25 15.29
N ASP A 376 -8.46 45.59 15.97
CA ASP A 376 -9.67 46.22 16.50
C ASP A 376 -9.38 47.12 17.71
N LYS A 377 -8.36 46.82 18.51
CA LYS A 377 -7.92 47.67 19.61
C LYS A 377 -7.23 48.97 19.14
N LEU A 378 -6.51 48.91 18.00
CA LEU A 378 -5.88 50.12 17.43
C LEU A 378 -6.85 51.01 16.66
N ARG A 379 -8.02 50.54 16.26
CA ARG A 379 -9.09 51.35 15.65
C ARG A 379 -10.00 52.04 16.65
N GLY A 380 -10.02 51.56 17.91
CA GLY A 380 -10.83 52.15 18.99
C GLY A 380 -10.20 53.39 19.66
N ASP A 381 -8.86 53.55 19.58
CA ASP A 381 -8.11 54.64 20.25
C ASP A 381 -7.89 55.88 19.37
N SER A 382 -8.29 55.88 18.09
CA SER A 382 -8.17 57.04 17.20
C SER A 382 -9.48 57.85 17.03
N ALA A 383 -10.49 57.52 17.83
CA ALA A 383 -11.80 58.21 17.79
C ALA A 383 -12.21 58.80 19.15
N ARG A 384 -11.23 59.24 19.95
CA ARG A 384 -11.46 60.12 21.10
C ARG A 384 -10.54 61.33 21.07
#